data_a7580098a55c8b045b9e36f79b72b55b
#
_entry.id   a7580098a55c8b045b9e36f79b72b55b
#
_cell.length_a   1.000
_cell.length_b   1.000
_cell.length_c   1.000
_cell.angle_alpha   90.00
_cell.angle_beta   90.00
_cell.angle_gamma   90.00
#
_symmetry.space_group_name_H-M   'P 1'
#
loop_
_entity.id
_entity.type
_entity.pdbx_description
1 polymer ?
#
loop_
_entity_poly.entity_id
_entity_poly.type
_entity_poly.pdbx_seq_one_letter_code
_entity_poly.pdbx_strand_id
1 'polypeptide(L)'
;TARNLSLDKEIPELQRSLGEVLLTPTEIYTRDCLALMKALAVSLRAFSHITGGGLAANTERIIPQGLCATFDRSTWRLPFEFGYLSKAGSVPQSDMERTWNCGVGMVAVIDKVAIELALKTLSARGMKAWIAGVVIRTDSDSRSMLQRNYIS
;
A
#
# COMPACT_ATOMS: atom_id res chain seq x y z
N THR A 1 -11.79 4.57 -25.58
CA THR A 1 -11.80 3.64 -24.45
C THR A 1 -13.18 3.00 -24.32
N ALA A 2 -13.27 1.75 -23.85
CA ALA A 2 -14.53 0.99 -23.76
C ALA A 2 -15.60 1.65 -22.87
N ARG A 3 -15.25 2.65 -22.05
CA ARG A 3 -16.15 3.36 -21.14
C ARG A 3 -16.30 4.86 -21.45
N ASN A 4 -15.78 5.34 -22.58
CA ASN A 4 -15.86 6.76 -23.02
C ASN A 4 -15.39 7.78 -21.95
N LEU A 5 -14.45 7.42 -21.09
CA LEU A 5 -13.83 8.34 -20.13
C LEU A 5 -12.90 9.30 -20.89
N SER A 6 -13.16 10.60 -20.81
CA SER A 6 -12.25 11.62 -21.33
C SER A 6 -11.05 11.74 -20.41
N LEU A 7 -9.83 11.71 -20.96
CA LEU A 7 -8.60 11.92 -20.21
C LEU A 7 -8.38 13.40 -19.85
N ASP A 8 -8.96 14.31 -20.65
CA ASP A 8 -8.82 15.76 -20.46
C ASP A 8 -9.87 16.34 -19.50
N LYS A 9 -10.88 15.53 -19.11
CA LYS A 9 -11.91 15.98 -18.19
C LYS A 9 -11.35 16.13 -16.79
N GLU A 10 -11.50 17.31 -16.22
CA GLU A 10 -11.19 17.57 -14.82
C GLU A 10 -12.10 16.74 -13.90
N ILE A 11 -11.48 16.16 -12.87
CA ILE A 11 -12.16 15.49 -11.77
C ILE A 11 -12.20 16.48 -10.61
N PRO A 12 -13.36 17.04 -10.24
CA PRO A 12 -13.46 18.12 -9.27
C PRO A 12 -12.80 17.79 -7.91
N GLU A 13 -12.96 16.54 -7.46
CA GLU A 13 -12.42 16.07 -6.19
C GLU A 13 -10.89 16.00 -6.17
N LEU A 14 -10.25 15.93 -7.32
CA LEU A 14 -8.79 15.88 -7.47
C LEU A 14 -8.20 17.19 -7.99
N GLN A 15 -9.06 18.13 -8.46
CA GLN A 15 -8.66 19.39 -9.10
C GLN A 15 -7.63 19.18 -10.23
N ARG A 16 -7.74 18.06 -10.92
CA ARG A 16 -6.86 17.61 -12.00
C ARG A 16 -7.65 16.80 -13.02
N SER A 17 -7.15 16.76 -14.25
CA SER A 17 -7.72 15.87 -15.26
C SER A 17 -7.40 14.39 -14.97
N LEU A 18 -8.20 13.49 -15.50
CA LEU A 18 -7.95 12.05 -15.38
C LEU A 18 -6.57 11.67 -15.95
N GLY A 19 -6.19 12.28 -17.07
CA GLY A 19 -4.89 12.06 -17.70
C GLY A 19 -3.71 12.44 -16.79
N GLU A 20 -3.79 13.63 -16.17
CA GLU A 20 -2.76 14.08 -15.21
C GLU A 20 -2.64 13.16 -13.98
N VAL A 21 -3.77 12.67 -13.49
CA VAL A 21 -3.78 11.71 -12.36
C VAL A 21 -3.10 10.40 -12.74
N LEU A 22 -3.44 9.86 -13.92
CA LEU A 22 -2.87 8.60 -14.41
C LEU A 22 -1.37 8.72 -14.78
N LEU A 23 -0.91 9.91 -15.12
CA LEU A 23 0.49 10.20 -15.41
C LEU A 23 1.31 10.56 -14.16
N THR A 24 0.71 10.55 -12.97
CA THR A 24 1.46 10.82 -11.74
C THR A 24 2.59 9.79 -11.57
N PRO A 25 3.86 10.22 -11.45
CA PRO A 25 4.99 9.31 -11.33
C PRO A 25 4.89 8.46 -10.07
N THR A 26 5.41 7.25 -10.15
CA THR A 26 5.58 6.37 -8.98
C THR A 26 6.56 7.01 -7.99
N GLU A 27 6.22 6.95 -6.71
CA GLU A 27 7.10 7.40 -5.62
C GLU A 27 8.41 6.60 -5.58
N ILE A 28 9.54 7.28 -5.34
CA ILE A 28 10.86 6.65 -5.24
C ILE A 28 11.23 6.44 -3.79
N TYR A 29 11.11 5.21 -3.29
CA TYR A 29 11.33 4.84 -1.90
C TYR A 29 12.78 4.56 -1.51
N THR A 30 13.73 4.54 -2.46
CA THR A 30 15.10 4.06 -2.23
C THR A 30 15.79 4.75 -1.06
N ARG A 31 15.76 6.08 -1.01
CA ARG A 31 16.42 6.86 0.05
C ARG A 31 15.79 6.62 1.42
N ASP A 32 14.48 6.40 1.47
CA ASP A 32 13.72 6.18 2.70
C ASP A 32 13.92 4.78 3.23
N CYS A 33 13.94 3.78 2.34
CA CYS A 33 14.32 2.41 2.70
C CYS A 33 15.75 2.34 3.25
N LEU A 34 16.72 3.02 2.61
CA LEU A 34 18.10 3.07 3.13
C LEU A 34 18.19 3.76 4.49
N ALA A 35 17.42 4.82 4.72
CA ALA A 35 17.35 5.48 6.01
C ALA A 35 16.78 4.56 7.09
N LEU A 36 15.70 3.82 6.79
CA LEU A 36 15.15 2.81 7.69
C LEU A 36 16.15 1.68 7.98
N MET A 37 16.82 1.16 6.97
CA MET A 37 17.85 0.12 7.15
C MET A 37 18.93 0.59 8.13
N LYS A 38 19.40 1.83 7.98
CA LYS A 38 20.41 2.42 8.88
C LYS A 38 19.88 2.61 10.28
N ALA A 39 18.64 3.09 10.44
CA ALA A 39 18.07 3.43 11.74
C ALA A 39 17.65 2.18 12.53
N LEU A 40 17.07 1.18 11.87
CA LEU A 40 16.45 0.02 12.52
C LEU A 40 17.39 -1.19 12.62
N ALA A 41 18.42 -1.25 11.77
CA ALA A 41 19.39 -2.35 11.72
C ALA A 41 18.68 -3.72 11.73
N VAL A 42 18.96 -4.56 12.73
CA VAL A 42 18.42 -5.91 12.87
C VAL A 42 16.89 -5.94 13.14
N SER A 43 16.28 -4.83 13.56
CA SER A 43 14.84 -4.76 13.78
C SER A 43 14.03 -4.58 12.49
N LEU A 44 14.67 -4.29 11.37
CA LEU A 44 14.06 -4.34 10.05
C LEU A 44 14.18 -5.76 9.49
N ARG A 45 13.06 -6.38 9.15
CA ARG A 45 13.00 -7.77 8.69
C ARG A 45 12.96 -7.87 7.17
N ALA A 46 12.09 -7.07 6.53
CA ALA A 46 11.93 -7.10 5.07
C ALA A 46 11.27 -5.85 4.55
N PHE A 47 11.41 -5.61 3.24
CA PHE A 47 10.60 -4.67 2.48
C PHE A 47 9.81 -5.40 1.40
N SER A 48 8.61 -4.91 1.10
CA SER A 48 7.84 -5.29 -0.07
C SER A 48 7.43 -4.05 -0.85
N HIS A 49 7.88 -3.93 -2.09
CA HIS A 49 7.41 -2.90 -3.02
C HIS A 49 6.08 -3.36 -3.62
N ILE A 50 5.03 -2.56 -3.44
CA ILE A 50 3.69 -2.92 -3.86
C ILE A 50 3.44 -2.41 -5.27
N THR A 51 3.41 -3.34 -6.20
CA THR A 51 3.21 -3.12 -7.64
C THR A 51 2.03 -3.95 -8.15
N GLY A 52 2.03 -4.37 -9.41
CA GLY A 52 1.04 -5.32 -9.93
C GLY A 52 0.94 -6.59 -9.08
N GLY A 53 -0.27 -7.05 -8.82
CA GLY A 53 -0.58 -8.09 -7.84
C GLY A 53 -1.10 -7.55 -6.50
N GLY A 54 -0.97 -6.23 -6.26
CA GLY A 54 -1.53 -5.56 -5.08
C GLY A 54 -0.81 -5.87 -3.76
N LEU A 55 -1.36 -5.38 -2.68
CA LEU A 55 -0.73 -5.40 -1.35
C LEU A 55 -0.49 -6.84 -0.85
N ALA A 56 -1.51 -7.70 -0.89
CA ALA A 56 -1.42 -9.04 -0.34
C ALA A 56 -0.36 -9.89 -1.07
N ALA A 57 -0.46 -10.04 -2.39
CA ALA A 57 0.41 -10.93 -3.14
C ALA A 57 1.89 -10.47 -3.15
N ASN A 58 2.15 -9.16 -3.15
CA ASN A 58 3.53 -8.66 -3.05
C ASN A 58 4.10 -8.90 -1.65
N THR A 59 3.31 -8.71 -0.59
CA THR A 59 3.76 -8.95 0.79
C THR A 59 3.96 -10.43 1.06
N GLU A 60 3.10 -11.30 0.55
CA GLU A 60 3.21 -12.75 0.69
C GLU A 60 4.58 -13.31 0.29
N ARG A 61 5.23 -12.69 -0.69
CA ARG A 61 6.56 -13.12 -1.20
C ARG A 61 7.66 -13.03 -0.14
N ILE A 62 7.50 -12.13 0.84
CA ILE A 62 8.51 -11.85 1.88
C ILE A 62 8.13 -12.44 3.24
N ILE A 63 6.95 -13.01 3.40
CA ILE A 63 6.50 -13.63 4.66
C ILE A 63 6.84 -15.12 4.64
N PRO A 64 7.59 -15.63 5.64
CA PRO A 64 7.88 -17.05 5.76
C PRO A 64 6.64 -17.91 6.00
N GLN A 65 6.74 -19.21 5.72
CA GLN A 65 5.74 -20.23 6.08
C GLN A 65 5.47 -20.21 7.60
N GLY A 66 4.22 -20.46 8.00
CA GLY A 66 3.77 -20.43 9.39
C GLY A 66 3.52 -19.01 9.93
N LEU A 67 3.70 -17.97 9.09
CA LEU A 67 3.38 -16.57 9.41
C LEU A 67 2.41 -15.99 8.39
N CYS A 68 1.60 -15.03 8.82
CA CYS A 68 0.69 -14.27 7.97
C CYS A 68 0.74 -12.79 8.31
N ALA A 69 0.93 -11.93 7.30
CA ALA A 69 0.75 -10.50 7.40
C ALA A 69 -0.74 -10.18 7.29
N THR A 70 -1.35 -9.66 8.33
CA THR A 70 -2.76 -9.23 8.34
C THR A 70 -2.82 -7.71 8.26
N PHE A 71 -3.38 -7.19 7.17
CA PHE A 71 -3.57 -5.77 6.96
C PHE A 71 -4.97 -5.33 7.34
N ASP A 72 -5.09 -4.23 8.07
CA ASP A 72 -6.35 -3.63 8.47
C ASP A 72 -6.65 -2.42 7.57
N ARG A 73 -7.59 -2.58 6.63
CA ARG A 73 -7.99 -1.50 5.70
C ARG A 73 -8.53 -0.27 6.42
N SER A 74 -9.02 -0.40 7.64
CA SER A 74 -9.49 0.73 8.43
C SER A 74 -8.37 1.65 8.95
N THR A 75 -7.11 1.35 8.65
CA THR A 75 -5.97 2.19 9.03
C THR A 75 -5.58 3.22 7.96
N TRP A 76 -6.15 3.13 6.76
CA TRP A 76 -5.94 4.15 5.71
C TRP A 76 -7.19 4.35 4.85
N ARG A 77 -7.26 5.52 4.24
CA ARG A 77 -8.28 5.84 3.25
C ARG A 77 -7.81 5.38 1.88
N LEU A 78 -8.70 4.70 1.13
CA LEU A 78 -8.46 4.41 -0.28
C LEU A 78 -8.33 5.73 -1.04
N PRO A 79 -7.22 5.99 -1.77
CA PRO A 79 -7.12 7.19 -2.59
C PRO A 79 -8.27 7.27 -3.60
N PHE A 80 -8.76 8.48 -3.81
CA PHE A 80 -9.98 8.75 -4.58
C PHE A 80 -9.93 8.13 -5.99
N GLU A 81 -8.78 8.24 -6.67
CA GLU A 81 -8.58 7.74 -8.02
C GLU A 81 -8.87 6.25 -8.17
N PHE A 82 -8.51 5.42 -7.19
CA PHE A 82 -8.79 3.98 -7.23
C PHE A 82 -10.27 3.69 -7.10
N GLY A 83 -10.96 4.36 -6.17
CA GLY A 83 -12.42 4.25 -6.03
C GLY A 83 -13.16 4.75 -7.27
N TYR A 84 -12.73 5.88 -7.83
CA TYR A 84 -13.27 6.46 -9.05
C TYR A 84 -13.16 5.49 -10.24
N LEU A 85 -11.95 4.96 -10.48
CA LEU A 85 -11.70 4.04 -11.60
C LEU A 85 -12.42 2.70 -11.41
N SER A 86 -12.44 2.16 -10.18
CA SER A 86 -13.19 0.94 -9.84
C SER A 86 -14.67 1.11 -10.16
N LYS A 87 -15.29 2.20 -9.74
CA LYS A 87 -16.69 2.52 -10.01
C LYS A 87 -16.94 2.71 -11.50
N ALA A 88 -16.12 3.51 -12.18
CA ALA A 88 -16.25 3.78 -13.61
C ALA A 88 -16.06 2.51 -14.47
N GLY A 89 -15.15 1.63 -14.05
CA GLY A 89 -14.87 0.34 -14.70
C GLY A 89 -15.82 -0.79 -14.30
N SER A 90 -16.65 -0.60 -13.27
CA SER A 90 -17.40 -1.68 -12.61
C SER A 90 -16.47 -2.82 -12.15
N VAL A 91 -15.29 -2.45 -11.61
CA VAL A 91 -14.28 -3.39 -11.15
C VAL A 91 -14.60 -3.76 -9.69
N PRO A 92 -14.77 -5.05 -9.36
CA PRO A 92 -14.95 -5.49 -7.99
C PRO A 92 -13.76 -5.09 -7.10
N GLN A 93 -14.00 -4.82 -5.82
CA GLN A 93 -12.93 -4.46 -4.88
C GLN A 93 -11.80 -5.50 -4.84
N SER A 94 -12.15 -6.79 -4.87
CA SER A 94 -11.17 -7.89 -4.89
C SER A 94 -10.23 -7.83 -6.10
N ASP A 95 -10.74 -7.44 -7.27
CA ASP A 95 -9.94 -7.33 -8.49
C ASP A 95 -9.09 -6.07 -8.49
N MET A 96 -9.63 -4.96 -7.96
CA MET A 96 -8.89 -3.74 -7.71
C MET A 96 -7.68 -4.01 -6.80
N GLU A 97 -7.88 -4.66 -5.68
CA GLU A 97 -6.84 -4.97 -4.68
C GLU A 97 -5.79 -5.98 -5.18
N ARG A 98 -6.14 -6.84 -6.14
CA ARG A 98 -5.19 -7.75 -6.80
C ARG A 98 -4.41 -7.10 -7.94
N THR A 99 -4.84 -5.93 -8.39
CA THR A 99 -4.24 -5.25 -9.54
C THR A 99 -3.43 -4.04 -9.11
N TRP A 100 -3.95 -3.23 -8.17
CA TRP A 100 -3.38 -1.95 -7.78
C TRP A 100 -2.86 -1.97 -6.33
N ASN A 101 -1.99 -1.00 -6.04
CA ASN A 101 -1.43 -0.84 -4.69
C ASN A 101 -2.40 -0.20 -3.68
N CYS A 102 -3.54 0.34 -4.15
CA CYS A 102 -4.60 0.94 -3.32
C CYS A 102 -4.09 1.96 -2.29
N GLY A 103 -3.04 2.72 -2.66
CA GLY A 103 -2.44 3.77 -1.82
C GLY A 103 -1.29 3.29 -0.92
N VAL A 104 -0.92 2.01 -0.97
CA VAL A 104 0.23 1.47 -0.24
C VAL A 104 1.34 1.14 -1.22
N GLY A 105 2.34 2.00 -1.36
CA GLY A 105 3.43 1.77 -2.33
C GLY A 105 4.58 0.92 -1.79
N MET A 106 4.83 0.96 -0.46
CA MET A 106 5.92 0.21 0.18
C MET A 106 5.46 -0.32 1.53
N VAL A 107 5.83 -1.56 1.84
CA VAL A 107 5.64 -2.17 3.16
C VAL A 107 7.01 -2.45 3.77
N ALA A 108 7.19 -2.10 5.04
CA ALA A 108 8.32 -2.52 5.86
C ALA A 108 7.81 -3.44 6.98
N VAL A 109 8.37 -4.64 7.07
CA VAL A 109 8.14 -5.55 8.20
C VAL A 109 9.23 -5.29 9.23
N ILE A 110 8.82 -4.90 10.44
CA ILE A 110 9.74 -4.49 11.51
C ILE A 110 9.34 -5.09 12.85
N ASP A 111 10.28 -5.15 13.77
CA ASP A 111 10.00 -5.53 15.14
C ASP A 111 9.14 -4.47 15.84
N LYS A 112 8.20 -4.91 16.68
CA LYS A 112 7.28 -4.02 17.41
C LYS A 112 7.99 -2.92 18.20
N VAL A 113 9.13 -3.24 18.80
CA VAL A 113 9.92 -2.28 19.60
C VAL A 113 10.53 -1.15 18.77
N ALA A 114 10.63 -1.30 17.46
CA ALA A 114 11.22 -0.32 16.55
C ALA A 114 10.17 0.61 15.88
N ILE A 115 8.88 0.45 16.17
CA ILE A 115 7.80 1.19 15.49
C ILE A 115 7.97 2.70 15.62
N GLU A 116 8.19 3.20 16.83
CA GLU A 116 8.33 4.65 17.07
C GLU A 116 9.53 5.24 16.32
N LEU A 117 10.66 4.53 16.35
CA LEU A 117 11.85 4.96 15.62
C LEU A 117 11.63 4.96 14.11
N ALA A 118 10.93 3.94 13.58
CA ALA A 118 10.59 3.86 12.16
C ALA A 118 9.71 5.03 11.72
N LEU A 119 8.62 5.27 12.43
CA LEU A 119 7.68 6.36 12.13
C LEU A 119 8.37 7.73 12.23
N LYS A 120 9.18 7.95 13.26
CA LYS A 120 9.98 9.18 13.42
C LYS A 120 10.96 9.38 12.28
N THR A 121 11.67 8.31 11.87
CA THR A 121 12.64 8.36 10.77
C THR A 121 11.98 8.75 9.46
N LEU A 122 10.83 8.15 9.13
CA LEU A 122 10.10 8.44 7.90
C LEU A 122 9.45 9.83 7.93
N SER A 123 8.84 10.22 9.04
CA SER A 123 8.24 11.55 9.22
C SER A 123 9.26 12.68 9.07
N ALA A 124 10.47 12.52 9.63
CA ALA A 124 11.57 13.49 9.47
C ALA A 124 12.03 13.67 8.01
N ARG A 125 11.65 12.75 7.12
CA ARG A 125 11.94 12.76 5.69
C ARG A 125 10.74 13.19 4.84
N GLY A 126 9.64 13.59 5.49
CA GLY A 126 8.39 13.97 4.82
C GLY A 126 7.55 12.79 4.31
N MET A 127 7.94 11.54 4.62
CA MET A 127 7.20 10.37 4.19
C MET A 127 6.00 10.11 5.10
N LYS A 128 4.84 9.90 4.49
CA LYS A 128 3.65 9.45 5.20
C LYS A 128 3.75 7.95 5.48
N ALA A 129 3.77 7.58 6.75
CA ALA A 129 3.83 6.19 7.19
C ALA A 129 2.88 5.92 8.36
N TRP A 130 2.37 4.70 8.44
CA TRP A 130 1.47 4.28 9.51
C TRP A 130 1.58 2.77 9.74
N ILE A 131 1.00 2.28 10.83
CA ILE A 131 0.88 0.84 11.10
C ILE A 131 -0.31 0.32 10.32
N ALA A 132 -0.05 -0.41 9.23
CA ALA A 132 -1.10 -0.95 8.37
C ALA A 132 -1.58 -2.34 8.81
N GLY A 133 -0.85 -3.02 9.70
CA GLY A 133 -1.19 -4.36 10.13
C GLY A 133 -0.13 -5.00 11.01
N VAL A 134 -0.26 -6.30 11.21
CA VAL A 134 0.63 -7.11 12.05
C VAL A 134 0.96 -8.44 11.37
N VAL A 135 2.10 -9.02 11.73
CA VAL A 135 2.46 -10.39 11.35
C VAL A 135 2.13 -11.32 12.51
N ILE A 136 1.33 -12.35 12.26
CA ILE A 136 0.89 -13.34 13.24
C ILE A 136 1.35 -14.74 12.85
N ARG A 137 1.36 -15.67 13.80
CA ARG A 137 1.51 -17.10 13.52
C ARG A 137 0.20 -17.66 12.96
N THR A 138 0.30 -18.58 12.02
CA THR A 138 -0.87 -19.21 11.39
C THR A 138 -0.51 -20.63 10.93
N ASP A 139 -1.51 -21.50 10.94
CA ASP A 139 -1.45 -22.83 10.31
C ASP A 139 -2.05 -22.82 8.90
N SER A 140 -2.53 -21.66 8.45
CA SER A 140 -3.05 -21.46 7.08
C SER A 140 -1.91 -21.33 6.08
N ASP A 141 -2.16 -21.75 4.85
CA ASP A 141 -1.25 -21.56 3.72
C ASP A 141 -1.18 -20.08 3.27
N SER A 142 -2.19 -19.27 3.62
CA SER A 142 -2.21 -17.84 3.28
C SER A 142 -1.22 -17.08 4.15
N ARG A 143 -0.24 -16.44 3.51
CA ARG A 143 0.80 -15.66 4.18
C ARG A 143 0.55 -14.16 4.19
N SER A 144 -0.53 -13.71 3.55
CA SER A 144 -0.97 -12.31 3.57
C SER A 144 -2.46 -12.19 3.34
N MET A 145 -3.14 -11.32 4.10
CA MET A 145 -4.57 -11.07 3.96
C MET A 145 -4.95 -9.64 4.31
N LEU A 146 -6.03 -9.14 3.69
CA LEU A 146 -6.63 -7.86 4.01
C LEU A 146 -7.93 -8.07 4.78
N GLN A 147 -8.12 -7.31 5.85
CA GLN A 147 -9.28 -7.38 6.73
C GLN A 147 -9.98 -6.02 6.81
N ARG A 148 -11.24 -6.03 7.24
CA ARG A 148 -12.11 -4.86 7.41
C ARG A 148 -12.35 -4.08 6.10
N ASN A 149 -12.92 -2.89 6.22
CA ASN A 149 -13.19 -1.99 5.11
C ASN A 149 -12.28 -0.76 5.18
N TYR A 150 -12.06 -0.10 4.06
CA TYR A 150 -11.37 1.19 4.02
C TYR A 150 -12.14 2.25 4.80
N ILE A 151 -11.43 3.25 5.30
CA ILE A 151 -12.05 4.45 5.86
C ILE A 151 -12.83 5.15 4.72
N SER A 152 -14.08 5.44 4.96
CA SER A 152 -14.97 6.21 4.09
C SER A 152 -14.59 7.69 4.05
#